data_4adb0872416e5a9821253a77ec71b7d8
#
_entry.id   4adb0872416e5a9821253a77ec71b7d8
#
_cell.length_a   1.000
_cell.length_b   1.000
_cell.length_c   1.000
_cell.angle_alpha   90.00
_cell.angle_beta   90.00
_cell.angle_gamma   90.00
#
_symmetry.space_group_name_H-M   'P 1'
#
loop_
_entity.id
_entity.type
_entity.pdbx_description
1 polymer ?
#
loop_
_entity_poly.entity_id
_entity_poly.type
_entity_poly.pdbx_seq_one_letter_code
_entity_poly.pdbx_strand_id
1 'polypeptide(L)'
;MSIALRSGGGRHDGRETARGACLVVGAGDGLGAAIARGFAREGLTVCVTRRPRHLEKVEALARTIREAGGAALAFGLDARVEAEVVELVERIEREVGPLEVVVFNIGANVRFPVIETTTQVYSKVWEMACLAGFLSGREAARVMGRRGRGTILFTGATASLRGGALYSAFAGAKHGLRALAQSLAREMGPKGVHVAHVVIDGMIEGEFIRANVRDFDERLARDEILRPDEIARNYVWLHGQARSAWTFELDLRPWAEKW
;
A
#
# COMPACT_ATOMS: atom_id res chain seq x y z
N MET A 1 -15.27 -42.06 41.17
CA MET A 1 -14.41 -40.88 41.43
C MET A 1 -14.73 -39.83 40.35
N SER A 2 -15.54 -38.87 40.71
CA SER A 2 -16.17 -37.91 39.78
C SER A 2 -15.32 -36.65 39.72
N ILE A 3 -14.85 -36.24 38.51
CA ILE A 3 -14.12 -35.01 38.32
C ILE A 3 -15.09 -33.94 37.86
N ALA A 4 -15.33 -32.98 38.71
CA ALA A 4 -16.20 -31.84 38.46
C ALA A 4 -15.52 -30.84 37.49
N LEU A 5 -16.17 -30.54 36.38
CA LEU A 5 -15.85 -29.44 35.46
C LEU A 5 -16.24 -28.10 36.11
N ARG A 6 -15.25 -27.27 36.40
CA ARG A 6 -15.52 -25.87 36.80
C ARG A 6 -15.72 -25.00 35.56
N SER A 7 -16.92 -24.49 35.40
CA SER A 7 -17.29 -23.45 34.46
C SER A 7 -16.75 -22.11 34.97
N GLY A 8 -15.68 -21.62 34.38
CA GLY A 8 -15.17 -20.26 34.56
C GLY A 8 -15.84 -19.32 33.54
N GLY A 9 -16.89 -18.64 33.93
CA GLY A 9 -17.49 -17.55 33.14
C GLY A 9 -16.60 -16.30 33.14
N GLY A 10 -15.72 -16.17 32.18
CA GLY A 10 -15.03 -14.91 31.89
C GLY A 10 -15.99 -14.00 31.13
N ARG A 11 -16.38 -12.87 31.75
CA ARG A 11 -17.07 -11.77 31.07
C ARG A 11 -16.09 -11.22 30.04
N HIS A 12 -16.37 -11.39 28.74
CA HIS A 12 -15.75 -10.64 27.66
C HIS A 12 -16.14 -9.18 27.84
N ASP A 13 -15.24 -8.37 28.33
CA ASP A 13 -15.30 -6.92 28.27
C ASP A 13 -15.07 -6.54 26.78
N GLY A 14 -16.12 -6.07 26.10
CA GLY A 14 -16.20 -5.89 24.65
C GLY A 14 -15.43 -4.66 24.13
N ARG A 15 -14.15 -4.54 24.48
CA ARG A 15 -13.17 -3.70 23.77
C ARG A 15 -12.09 -4.62 23.23
N GLU A 16 -12.34 -5.16 22.05
CA GLU A 16 -11.27 -5.70 21.22
C GLU A 16 -10.33 -4.53 20.92
N THR A 17 -9.21 -4.47 21.63
CA THR A 17 -8.18 -3.45 21.40
C THR A 17 -7.72 -3.59 19.96
N ALA A 18 -7.90 -2.55 19.16
CA ALA A 18 -7.46 -2.52 17.78
C ALA A 18 -6.01 -3.05 17.68
N ARG A 19 -5.78 -4.03 16.80
CA ARG A 19 -4.48 -4.72 16.64
C ARG A 19 -3.35 -3.81 16.13
N GLY A 20 -3.56 -2.51 16.07
CA GLY A 20 -2.64 -1.51 15.54
C GLY A 20 -3.19 -0.82 14.29
N ALA A 21 -2.38 0.01 13.68
CA ALA A 21 -2.73 0.80 12.51
C ALA A 21 -2.09 0.30 11.22
N CYS A 22 -2.83 0.43 10.11
CA CYS A 22 -2.31 0.30 8.75
C CYS A 22 -2.46 1.64 8.03
N LEU A 23 -1.36 2.25 7.58
CA LEU A 23 -1.38 3.46 6.76
C LEU A 23 -1.30 3.10 5.27
N VAL A 24 -2.31 3.49 4.49
CA VAL A 24 -2.31 3.35 3.02
C VAL A 24 -2.11 4.72 2.39
N VAL A 25 -0.90 4.97 1.89
CA VAL A 25 -0.54 6.20 1.19
C VAL A 25 -0.92 6.08 -0.29
N GLY A 26 -1.95 6.82 -0.70
CA GLY A 26 -2.51 6.70 -2.05
C GLY A 26 -3.67 5.70 -2.14
N ALA A 27 -4.62 5.79 -1.22
CA ALA A 27 -5.84 4.99 -1.20
C ALA A 27 -6.86 5.51 -2.25
N GLY A 28 -6.62 5.20 -3.52
CA GLY A 28 -7.56 5.46 -4.62
C GLY A 28 -8.67 4.41 -4.68
N ASP A 29 -9.61 4.61 -5.60
CA ASP A 29 -10.85 3.82 -5.72
C ASP A 29 -10.59 2.34 -6.16
N GLY A 30 -9.42 2.05 -6.74
CA GLY A 30 -8.99 0.70 -7.15
C GLY A 30 -8.16 -0.01 -6.08
N LEU A 31 -6.89 -0.30 -6.42
CA LEU A 31 -5.98 -1.11 -5.59
C LEU A 31 -5.83 -0.59 -4.15
N GLY A 32 -5.66 0.73 -3.96
CA GLY A 32 -5.49 1.28 -2.62
C GLY A 32 -6.71 1.06 -1.72
N ALA A 33 -7.93 1.11 -2.28
CA ALA A 33 -9.15 0.79 -1.56
C ALA A 33 -9.24 -0.71 -1.22
N ALA A 34 -8.87 -1.58 -2.15
CA ALA A 34 -8.85 -3.04 -1.93
C ALA A 34 -7.86 -3.42 -0.83
N ILE A 35 -6.65 -2.83 -0.84
CA ILE A 35 -5.63 -3.02 0.20
C ILE A 35 -6.18 -2.58 1.57
N ALA A 36 -6.80 -1.39 1.64
CA ALA A 36 -7.39 -0.89 2.88
C ALA A 36 -8.46 -1.84 3.43
N ARG A 37 -9.38 -2.30 2.57
CA ARG A 37 -10.37 -3.31 2.97
C ARG A 37 -9.73 -4.62 3.43
N GLY A 38 -8.67 -5.06 2.77
CA GLY A 38 -7.93 -6.25 3.15
C GLY A 38 -7.41 -6.17 4.58
N PHE A 39 -6.65 -5.13 4.91
CA PHE A 39 -6.10 -4.93 6.26
C PHE A 39 -7.16 -4.63 7.33
N ALA A 40 -8.27 -3.99 6.96
CA ALA A 40 -9.39 -3.81 7.90
C ALA A 40 -10.02 -5.15 8.31
N ARG A 41 -10.12 -6.13 7.40
CA ARG A 41 -10.59 -7.49 7.72
C ARG A 41 -9.65 -8.25 8.66
N GLU A 42 -8.36 -7.92 8.65
CA GLU A 42 -7.37 -8.45 9.60
C GLU A 42 -7.45 -7.78 10.99
N GLY A 43 -8.38 -6.85 11.18
CA GLY A 43 -8.60 -6.18 12.45
C GLY A 43 -7.69 -4.97 12.72
N LEU A 44 -6.96 -4.48 11.70
CA LEU A 44 -6.21 -3.23 11.82
C LEU A 44 -7.12 -2.01 11.62
N THR A 45 -6.85 -0.93 12.34
CA THR A 45 -7.44 0.37 12.00
C THR A 45 -6.74 0.94 10.79
N VAL A 46 -7.45 1.05 9.65
CA VAL A 46 -6.84 1.55 8.42
C VAL A 46 -6.92 3.07 8.32
N CYS A 47 -5.77 3.71 8.16
CA CYS A 47 -5.62 5.13 7.90
C CYS A 47 -5.42 5.33 6.39
N VAL A 48 -6.46 5.79 5.70
CA VAL A 48 -6.45 5.95 4.24
C VAL A 48 -6.16 7.40 3.85
N THR A 49 -5.24 7.59 2.88
CA THR A 49 -4.82 8.95 2.52
C THR A 49 -4.90 9.24 1.02
N ARG A 50 -5.26 10.46 0.70
CA ARG A 50 -5.08 11.12 -0.60
C ARG A 50 -4.79 12.60 -0.40
N ARG A 51 -4.34 13.29 -1.46
CA ARG A 51 -4.17 14.75 -1.42
C ARG A 51 -5.45 15.45 -0.95
N PRO A 52 -5.35 16.55 -0.19
CA PRO A 52 -6.51 17.23 0.42
C PRO A 52 -7.69 17.47 -0.53
N ARG A 53 -7.42 17.82 -1.80
CA ARG A 53 -8.45 18.01 -2.84
C ARG A 53 -9.28 16.75 -3.17
N HIS A 54 -8.89 15.59 -2.65
CA HIS A 54 -9.58 14.31 -2.84
C HIS A 54 -9.99 13.68 -1.50
N LEU A 55 -10.08 14.49 -0.44
CA LEU A 55 -10.40 14.02 0.90
C LEU A 55 -11.76 13.30 0.94
N GLU A 56 -12.79 13.87 0.29
CA GLU A 56 -14.13 13.27 0.23
C GLU A 56 -14.12 11.79 -0.25
N LYS A 57 -13.24 11.46 -1.20
CA LYS A 57 -13.14 10.08 -1.74
C LYS A 57 -12.61 9.11 -0.69
N VAL A 58 -11.62 9.51 0.11
CA VAL A 58 -11.10 8.64 1.17
C VAL A 58 -12.01 8.62 2.40
N GLU A 59 -12.76 9.67 2.66
CA GLU A 59 -13.82 9.67 3.67
C GLU A 59 -14.95 8.70 3.31
N ALA A 60 -15.37 8.69 2.02
CA ALA A 60 -16.32 7.71 1.52
C ALA A 60 -15.79 6.27 1.67
N LEU A 61 -14.53 6.02 1.30
CA LEU A 61 -13.90 4.72 1.50
C LEU A 61 -13.86 4.33 2.99
N ALA A 62 -13.44 5.23 3.87
CA ALA A 62 -13.41 4.96 5.31
C ALA A 62 -14.80 4.66 5.86
N ARG A 63 -15.84 5.33 5.35
CA ARG A 63 -17.23 5.05 5.70
C ARG A 63 -17.65 3.64 5.28
N THR A 64 -17.42 3.24 4.04
CA THR A 64 -17.76 1.89 3.55
C THR A 64 -17.04 0.79 4.35
N ILE A 65 -15.79 1.02 4.76
CA ILE A 65 -15.06 0.07 5.62
C ILE A 65 -15.72 -0.04 7.00
N ARG A 66 -16.14 1.09 7.61
CA ARG A 66 -16.83 1.07 8.91
C ARG A 66 -18.21 0.42 8.83
N GLU A 67 -18.96 0.68 7.76
CA GLU A 67 -20.27 0.05 7.51
C GLU A 67 -20.15 -1.48 7.34
N ALA A 68 -19.01 -1.94 6.83
CA ALA A 68 -18.68 -3.37 6.75
C ALA A 68 -18.10 -3.97 8.05
N GLY A 69 -18.12 -3.20 9.16
CA GLY A 69 -17.67 -3.66 10.48
C GLY A 69 -16.17 -3.48 10.74
N GLY A 70 -15.41 -2.89 9.83
CA GLY A 70 -13.99 -2.57 10.01
C GLY A 70 -13.75 -1.23 10.70
N ALA A 71 -12.50 -0.94 11.05
CA ALA A 71 -12.09 0.37 11.58
C ALA A 71 -11.30 1.15 10.52
N ALA A 72 -11.71 2.40 10.25
CA ALA A 72 -11.03 3.22 9.24
C ALA A 72 -11.11 4.72 9.56
N LEU A 73 -10.03 5.43 9.27
CA LEU A 73 -9.89 6.88 9.34
C LEU A 73 -9.38 7.43 8.01
N ALA A 74 -9.83 8.62 7.62
CA ALA A 74 -9.43 9.28 6.39
C ALA A 74 -8.61 10.53 6.68
N PHE A 75 -7.55 10.77 5.89
CA PHE A 75 -6.68 11.92 6.03
C PHE A 75 -6.37 12.55 4.67
N GLY A 76 -6.40 13.90 4.61
CA GLY A 76 -5.78 14.64 3.54
C GLY A 76 -4.26 14.66 3.74
N LEU A 77 -3.49 14.20 2.76
CA LEU A 77 -2.02 14.16 2.82
C LEU A 77 -1.42 14.45 1.45
N ASP A 78 -0.56 15.44 1.34
CA ASP A 78 0.40 15.49 0.25
C ASP A 78 1.69 14.79 0.67
N ALA A 79 1.83 13.53 0.29
CA ALA A 79 2.96 12.69 0.68
C ALA A 79 4.34 13.18 0.16
N ARG A 80 4.38 14.27 -0.64
CA ARG A 80 5.60 14.96 -1.07
C ARG A 80 6.07 15.98 -0.04
N VAL A 81 5.21 16.35 0.91
CA VAL A 81 5.51 17.33 1.95
C VAL A 81 5.97 16.60 3.20
N GLU A 82 7.25 16.68 3.50
CA GLU A 82 7.88 15.95 4.61
C GLU A 82 7.18 16.22 5.95
N ALA A 83 6.89 17.48 6.27
CA ALA A 83 6.24 17.84 7.52
C ALA A 83 4.86 17.18 7.69
N GLU A 84 4.07 17.10 6.61
CA GLU A 84 2.76 16.44 6.64
C GLU A 84 2.88 14.92 6.88
N VAL A 85 3.90 14.28 6.30
CA VAL A 85 4.14 12.83 6.50
C VAL A 85 4.59 12.55 7.93
N VAL A 86 5.50 13.36 8.48
CA VAL A 86 5.97 13.25 9.86
C VAL A 86 4.80 13.41 10.83
N GLU A 87 4.04 14.49 10.70
CA GLU A 87 2.89 14.80 11.55
C GLU A 87 1.84 13.67 11.52
N LEU A 88 1.52 13.18 10.33
CA LEU A 88 0.53 12.10 10.19
C LEU A 88 0.99 10.80 10.87
N VAL A 89 2.26 10.39 10.69
CA VAL A 89 2.80 9.18 11.33
C VAL A 89 2.78 9.33 12.85
N GLU A 90 3.20 10.48 13.38
CA GLU A 90 3.17 10.75 14.82
C GLU A 90 1.75 10.80 15.38
N ARG A 91 0.82 11.35 14.63
CA ARG A 91 -0.60 11.37 14.99
C ARG A 91 -1.19 9.96 15.03
N ILE A 92 -0.90 9.12 14.04
CA ILE A 92 -1.36 7.73 14.03
C ILE A 92 -0.82 6.97 15.25
N GLU A 93 0.49 7.08 15.53
CA GLU A 93 1.12 6.43 16.69
C GLU A 93 0.47 6.86 18.02
N ARG A 94 0.11 8.13 18.15
CA ARG A 94 -0.45 8.70 19.38
C ARG A 94 -1.94 8.44 19.55
N GLU A 95 -2.73 8.55 18.47
CA GLU A 95 -4.19 8.64 18.53
C GLU A 95 -4.89 7.35 18.08
N VAL A 96 -4.24 6.54 17.23
CA VAL A 96 -4.83 5.32 16.66
C VAL A 96 -4.21 4.08 17.28
N GLY A 97 -2.89 4.05 17.38
CA GLY A 97 -2.13 2.94 17.92
C GLY A 97 -0.86 2.66 17.12
N PRO A 98 -0.09 1.62 17.51
CA PRO A 98 1.17 1.31 16.85
C PRO A 98 0.97 1.06 15.35
N LEU A 99 1.79 1.73 14.53
CA LEU A 99 1.78 1.59 13.08
C LEU A 99 2.44 0.26 12.69
N GLU A 100 1.60 -0.76 12.43
CA GLU A 100 2.06 -2.11 12.10
C GLU A 100 2.31 -2.30 10.60
N VAL A 101 1.57 -1.59 9.75
CA VAL A 101 1.71 -1.68 8.30
C VAL A 101 1.72 -0.30 7.65
N VAL A 102 2.64 -0.09 6.72
CA VAL A 102 2.59 1.04 5.77
C VAL A 102 2.61 0.49 4.35
N VAL A 103 1.65 0.92 3.55
CA VAL A 103 1.60 0.64 2.11
C VAL A 103 1.74 1.93 1.34
N PHE A 104 2.82 2.08 0.58
CA PHE A 104 3.00 3.16 -0.37
C PHE A 104 2.47 2.73 -1.74
N ASN A 105 1.36 3.35 -2.17
CA ASN A 105 0.62 2.94 -3.38
C ASN A 105 0.38 4.09 -4.37
N ILE A 106 1.28 5.08 -4.43
CA ILE A 106 1.17 6.17 -5.41
C ILE A 106 1.75 5.73 -6.76
N GLY A 107 0.93 5.88 -7.83
CA GLY A 107 1.30 5.53 -9.19
C GLY A 107 2.13 6.61 -9.89
N ALA A 108 1.52 7.73 -10.24
CA ALA A 108 2.08 8.79 -11.09
C ALA A 108 2.42 8.34 -12.54
N ASN A 109 1.63 7.42 -13.08
CA ASN A 109 1.81 6.93 -14.44
C ASN A 109 1.44 8.02 -15.46
N VAL A 110 2.43 8.44 -16.27
CA VAL A 110 2.29 9.38 -17.37
C VAL A 110 2.98 8.85 -18.62
N ARG A 111 2.52 9.25 -19.80
CA ARG A 111 3.05 8.80 -21.10
C ARG A 111 3.41 10.01 -21.95
N PHE A 112 4.71 10.21 -22.18
CA PHE A 112 5.26 11.23 -23.06
C PHE A 112 6.47 10.71 -23.81
N PRO A 113 6.66 11.08 -25.10
CA PRO A 113 7.94 10.91 -25.76
C PRO A 113 9.07 11.56 -24.93
N VAL A 114 10.24 10.94 -24.86
CA VAL A 114 11.33 11.45 -24.02
C VAL A 114 11.72 12.88 -24.41
N ILE A 115 11.70 13.23 -25.70
CA ILE A 115 12.03 14.57 -26.20
C ILE A 115 10.97 15.62 -25.86
N GLU A 116 9.74 15.22 -25.54
CA GLU A 116 8.64 16.08 -25.15
C GLU A 116 8.44 16.11 -23.61
N THR A 117 9.15 15.24 -22.89
CA THR A 117 9.07 15.19 -21.43
C THR A 117 9.79 16.39 -20.84
N THR A 118 9.03 17.37 -20.35
CA THR A 118 9.61 18.54 -19.70
C THR A 118 10.24 18.20 -18.34
N THR A 119 11.23 18.97 -17.91
CA THR A 119 11.83 18.85 -16.57
C THR A 119 10.75 18.90 -15.48
N GLN A 120 9.75 19.75 -15.63
CA GLN A 120 8.63 19.85 -14.68
C GLN A 120 7.85 18.54 -14.56
N VAL A 121 7.51 17.89 -15.69
CA VAL A 121 6.82 16.60 -15.70
C VAL A 121 7.69 15.54 -15.06
N TYR A 122 8.97 15.45 -15.45
CA TYR A 122 9.92 14.47 -14.92
C TYR A 122 10.08 14.59 -13.41
N SER A 123 10.35 15.81 -12.91
CA SER A 123 10.51 16.09 -11.47
C SER A 123 9.23 15.75 -10.70
N LYS A 124 8.06 16.15 -11.23
CA LYS A 124 6.77 15.90 -10.57
C LYS A 124 6.44 14.42 -10.43
N VAL A 125 6.77 13.62 -11.45
CA VAL A 125 6.60 12.16 -11.39
C VAL A 125 7.55 11.55 -10.37
N TRP A 126 8.82 12.00 -10.33
CA TRP A 126 9.80 11.58 -9.34
C TRP A 126 9.34 11.91 -7.90
N GLU A 127 8.90 13.14 -7.66
CA GLU A 127 8.37 13.57 -6.36
C GLU A 127 7.20 12.69 -5.89
N MET A 128 6.28 12.38 -6.80
CA MET A 128 5.10 11.59 -6.47
C MET A 128 5.40 10.11 -6.25
N ALA A 129 6.22 9.48 -7.09
CA ALA A 129 6.39 8.04 -7.11
C ALA A 129 7.66 7.55 -6.42
N CYS A 130 8.65 8.43 -6.18
CA CYS A 130 9.91 8.06 -5.51
C CYS A 130 10.12 8.83 -4.20
N LEU A 131 10.16 10.18 -4.24
CA LEU A 131 10.40 10.99 -3.03
C LEU A 131 9.31 10.76 -1.97
N ALA A 132 8.03 10.78 -2.35
CA ALA A 132 6.94 10.48 -1.43
C ALA A 132 7.04 9.06 -0.82
N GLY A 133 7.56 8.10 -1.60
CA GLY A 133 7.87 6.75 -1.11
C GLY A 133 9.00 6.75 -0.08
N PHE A 134 10.05 7.53 -0.33
CA PHE A 134 11.14 7.72 0.63
C PHE A 134 10.64 8.32 1.94
N LEU A 135 9.88 9.42 1.90
CA LEU A 135 9.36 10.07 3.09
C LEU A 135 8.46 9.13 3.91
N SER A 136 7.54 8.45 3.24
CA SER A 136 6.63 7.49 3.88
C SER A 136 7.37 6.30 4.48
N GLY A 137 8.31 5.71 3.74
CA GLY A 137 9.11 4.56 4.18
C GLY A 137 10.06 4.91 5.31
N ARG A 138 10.71 6.09 5.26
CA ARG A 138 11.62 6.56 6.31
C ARG A 138 10.89 6.76 7.65
N GLU A 139 9.73 7.42 7.64
CA GLU A 139 8.98 7.65 8.87
C GLU A 139 8.38 6.36 9.45
N ALA A 140 7.90 5.47 8.58
CA ALA A 140 7.50 4.12 8.98
C ALA A 140 8.67 3.36 9.64
N ALA A 141 9.83 3.36 9.00
CA ALA A 141 11.05 2.71 9.51
C ALA A 141 11.49 3.29 10.86
N ARG A 142 11.36 4.61 11.06
CA ARG A 142 11.71 5.29 12.30
C ARG A 142 10.89 4.76 13.48
N VAL A 143 9.59 4.63 13.33
CA VAL A 143 8.69 4.18 14.42
C VAL A 143 8.73 2.67 14.60
N MET A 144 8.67 1.90 13.50
CA MET A 144 8.70 0.43 13.51
C MET A 144 10.04 -0.13 14.03
N GLY A 145 11.16 0.49 13.59
CA GLY A 145 12.50 0.07 13.99
C GLY A 145 12.75 0.19 15.50
N ARG A 146 12.16 1.18 16.16
CA ARG A 146 12.22 1.32 17.63
C ARG A 146 11.48 0.19 18.35
N ARG A 147 10.41 -0.32 17.76
CA ARG A 147 9.61 -1.42 18.32
C ARG A 147 10.14 -2.81 17.94
N GLY A 148 10.99 -2.89 16.93
CA GLY A 148 11.50 -4.16 16.42
C GLY A 148 10.46 -4.98 15.66
N ARG A 149 9.41 -4.35 15.13
CA ARG A 149 8.37 -4.99 14.31
C ARG A 149 7.64 -4.00 13.43
N GLY A 150 7.09 -4.50 12.31
CA GLY A 150 6.26 -3.77 11.35
C GLY A 150 6.50 -4.27 9.93
N THR A 151 5.68 -3.79 9.00
CA THR A 151 5.77 -4.15 7.58
C THR A 151 5.63 -2.90 6.70
N ILE A 152 6.56 -2.71 5.78
CA ILE A 152 6.55 -1.61 4.81
C ILE A 152 6.47 -2.20 3.41
N LEU A 153 5.40 -1.88 2.68
CA LEU A 153 5.11 -2.42 1.35
C LEU A 153 5.11 -1.29 0.31
N PHE A 154 5.91 -1.45 -0.73
CA PHE A 154 5.99 -0.51 -1.84
C PHE A 154 5.33 -1.10 -3.07
N THR A 155 4.31 -0.42 -3.60
CA THR A 155 3.69 -0.79 -4.88
C THR A 155 4.58 -0.39 -6.04
N GLY A 156 5.15 -1.39 -6.67
CA GLY A 156 5.91 -1.30 -7.91
C GLY A 156 5.02 -1.39 -9.15
N ALA A 157 5.65 -1.55 -10.28
CA ALA A 157 5.02 -1.72 -11.59
C ALA A 157 6.00 -2.41 -12.53
N THR A 158 5.58 -2.82 -13.74
CA THR A 158 6.47 -3.16 -14.88
C THR A 158 7.63 -2.16 -14.99
N ALA A 159 7.31 -0.88 -14.83
CA ALA A 159 8.26 0.24 -14.86
C ALA A 159 9.29 0.23 -13.72
N SER A 160 9.18 -0.64 -12.72
CA SER A 160 10.21 -0.85 -11.71
C SER A 160 11.34 -1.78 -12.18
N LEU A 161 11.08 -2.56 -13.24
CA LEU A 161 11.99 -3.60 -13.76
C LEU A 161 12.58 -3.23 -15.11
N ARG A 162 11.82 -2.55 -15.98
CA ARG A 162 12.22 -2.18 -17.33
C ARG A 162 11.63 -0.84 -17.76
N GLY A 163 12.40 -0.06 -18.53
CA GLY A 163 11.90 1.11 -19.21
C GLY A 163 11.07 0.71 -20.44
N GLY A 164 9.97 1.40 -20.67
CA GLY A 164 9.17 1.30 -21.88
C GLY A 164 9.20 2.60 -22.68
N ALA A 165 8.93 2.55 -23.98
CA ALA A 165 8.74 3.74 -24.78
C ALA A 165 7.64 4.61 -24.15
N LEU A 166 7.82 5.92 -24.11
CA LEU A 166 6.94 6.91 -23.53
C LEU A 166 6.89 6.96 -21.97
N TYR A 167 7.61 6.09 -21.27
CA TYR A 167 7.53 5.98 -19.81
C TYR A 167 8.80 6.43 -19.09
N SER A 168 9.69 7.22 -19.72
CA SER A 168 10.98 7.61 -19.16
C SER A 168 10.90 8.19 -17.74
N ALA A 169 9.97 9.11 -17.47
CA ALA A 169 9.78 9.69 -16.14
C ALA A 169 9.24 8.66 -15.13
N PHE A 170 8.23 7.89 -15.52
CA PHE A 170 7.62 6.89 -14.66
C PHE A 170 8.56 5.74 -14.33
N ALA A 171 9.29 5.22 -15.34
CA ALA A 171 10.27 4.15 -15.14
C ALA A 171 11.42 4.61 -14.24
N GLY A 172 11.96 5.81 -14.47
CA GLY A 172 12.99 6.37 -13.59
C GLY A 172 12.57 6.42 -12.13
N ALA A 173 11.36 6.94 -11.86
CA ALA A 173 10.83 7.04 -10.51
C ALA A 173 10.54 5.66 -9.86
N LYS A 174 10.00 4.70 -10.62
CA LYS A 174 9.69 3.35 -10.10
C LYS A 174 10.95 2.49 -9.90
N HIS A 175 11.99 2.64 -10.72
CA HIS A 175 13.31 2.04 -10.45
C HIS A 175 13.93 2.64 -9.18
N GLY A 176 13.84 3.96 -9.00
CA GLY A 176 14.29 4.63 -7.77
C GLY A 176 13.55 4.12 -6.53
N LEU A 177 12.23 3.95 -6.61
CA LEU A 177 11.42 3.38 -5.53
C LEU A 177 11.84 1.93 -5.19
N ARG A 178 12.13 1.10 -6.21
CA ARG A 178 12.63 -0.27 -6.01
C ARG A 178 13.99 -0.28 -5.33
N ALA A 179 14.92 0.57 -5.76
CA ALA A 179 16.24 0.69 -5.15
C ALA A 179 16.14 1.17 -3.69
N LEU A 180 15.26 2.12 -3.39
CA LEU A 180 14.94 2.55 -2.02
C LEU A 180 14.44 1.38 -1.18
N ALA A 181 13.48 0.60 -1.69
CA ALA A 181 12.94 -0.56 -0.98
C ALA A 181 14.03 -1.60 -0.67
N GLN A 182 14.97 -1.82 -1.59
CA GLN A 182 16.13 -2.70 -1.39
C GLN A 182 17.05 -2.23 -0.27
N SER A 183 17.37 -0.93 -0.22
CA SER A 183 18.21 -0.36 0.84
C SER A 183 17.49 -0.47 2.18
N LEU A 184 16.23 -0.07 2.22
CA LEU A 184 15.43 -0.10 3.44
C LEU A 184 15.25 -1.52 3.99
N ALA A 185 15.07 -2.53 3.12
CA ALA A 185 14.97 -3.93 3.53
C ALA A 185 16.25 -4.42 4.23
N ARG A 186 17.43 -4.02 3.71
CA ARG A 186 18.73 -4.39 4.31
C ARG A 186 18.97 -3.72 5.65
N GLU A 187 18.57 -2.46 5.79
CA GLU A 187 18.76 -1.69 7.02
C GLU A 187 17.78 -2.07 8.14
N MET A 188 16.55 -2.42 7.73
CA MET A 188 15.45 -2.60 8.67
C MET A 188 15.15 -4.07 8.98
N GLY A 189 15.50 -5.00 8.09
CA GLY A 189 15.35 -6.43 8.32
C GLY A 189 16.03 -6.89 9.63
N PRO A 190 17.31 -6.55 9.89
CA PRO A 190 17.97 -6.85 11.16
C PRO A 190 17.29 -6.22 12.39
N LYS A 191 16.50 -5.16 12.19
CA LYS A 191 15.70 -4.49 13.23
C LYS A 191 14.29 -5.06 13.36
N GLY A 192 13.99 -6.18 12.69
CA GLY A 192 12.71 -6.86 12.77
C GLY A 192 11.57 -6.22 11.99
N VAL A 193 11.87 -5.36 11.00
CA VAL A 193 10.86 -4.75 10.12
C VAL A 193 10.92 -5.40 8.75
N HIS A 194 9.80 -5.93 8.29
CA HIS A 194 9.65 -6.53 6.97
C HIS A 194 9.45 -5.42 5.92
N VAL A 195 10.30 -5.37 4.92
CA VAL A 195 10.16 -4.44 3.78
C VAL A 195 10.03 -5.25 2.50
N ALA A 196 8.95 -5.01 1.73
CA ALA A 196 8.76 -5.68 0.45
C ALA A 196 8.35 -4.72 -0.66
N HIS A 197 8.72 -5.08 -1.89
CA HIS A 197 8.38 -4.41 -3.13
C HIS A 197 7.48 -5.33 -3.96
N VAL A 198 6.27 -4.86 -4.30
CA VAL A 198 5.29 -5.63 -5.06
C VAL A 198 5.22 -5.09 -6.48
N VAL A 199 5.76 -5.84 -7.43
CA VAL A 199 5.69 -5.52 -8.85
C VAL A 199 4.30 -5.88 -9.36
N ILE A 200 3.56 -4.89 -9.84
CA ILE A 200 2.28 -5.12 -10.53
C ILE A 200 2.54 -5.00 -12.03
N ASP A 201 2.70 -6.12 -12.70
CA ASP A 201 3.01 -6.17 -14.13
C ASP A 201 1.77 -6.49 -14.95
N GLY A 202 0.96 -5.46 -15.23
CA GLY A 202 -0.24 -5.55 -16.03
C GLY A 202 -1.24 -4.43 -15.74
N MET A 203 -2.34 -4.47 -16.48
CA MET A 203 -3.45 -3.54 -16.25
C MET A 203 -4.22 -3.93 -15.01
N ILE A 204 -4.49 -2.96 -14.13
CA ILE A 204 -5.31 -3.16 -12.93
C ILE A 204 -6.72 -2.67 -13.23
N GLU A 205 -7.74 -3.47 -12.90
CA GLU A 205 -9.14 -3.06 -13.02
C GLU A 205 -9.41 -1.73 -12.29
N GLY A 206 -10.09 -0.83 -12.98
CA GLY A 206 -10.47 0.49 -12.45
C GLY A 206 -11.13 1.33 -13.53
N GLU A 207 -11.74 2.44 -13.14
CA GLU A 207 -12.49 3.32 -14.04
C GLU A 207 -11.68 3.75 -15.28
N PHE A 208 -10.42 4.14 -15.08
CA PHE A 208 -9.55 4.57 -16.16
C PHE A 208 -9.29 3.45 -17.18
N ILE A 209 -9.01 2.24 -16.72
CA ILE A 209 -8.75 1.09 -17.60
C ILE A 209 -10.05 0.67 -18.30
N ARG A 210 -11.17 0.63 -17.58
CA ARG A 210 -12.50 0.34 -18.16
C ARG A 210 -12.86 1.32 -19.27
N ALA A 211 -12.58 2.60 -19.10
CA ALA A 211 -12.90 3.64 -20.08
C ALA A 211 -11.95 3.67 -21.31
N ASN A 212 -10.73 3.14 -21.20
CA ASN A 212 -9.69 3.29 -22.22
C ASN A 212 -9.22 1.97 -22.86
N VAL A 213 -9.64 0.83 -22.33
CA VAL A 213 -9.26 -0.48 -22.88
C VAL A 213 -10.41 -1.06 -23.70
N ARG A 214 -10.12 -1.34 -24.96
CA ARG A 214 -11.07 -2.03 -25.85
C ARG A 214 -11.31 -3.45 -25.31
N ASP A 215 -12.54 -3.95 -25.44
CA ASP A 215 -12.96 -5.30 -25.05
C ASP A 215 -12.67 -5.59 -23.55
N PHE A 216 -12.81 -4.54 -22.71
CA PHE A 216 -12.49 -4.61 -21.27
C PHE A 216 -13.19 -5.78 -20.56
N ASP A 217 -14.51 -5.92 -20.73
CA ASP A 217 -15.29 -6.93 -20.00
C ASP A 217 -14.93 -8.36 -20.47
N GLU A 218 -14.62 -8.56 -21.74
CA GLU A 218 -14.15 -9.85 -22.26
C GLU A 218 -12.77 -10.20 -21.71
N ARG A 219 -11.86 -9.24 -21.67
CA ARG A 219 -10.51 -9.41 -21.12
C ARG A 219 -10.55 -9.68 -19.62
N LEU A 220 -11.42 -8.98 -18.90
CA LEU A 220 -11.63 -9.21 -17.46
C LEU A 220 -12.19 -10.61 -17.20
N ALA A 221 -13.14 -11.07 -18.05
CA ALA A 221 -13.71 -12.41 -17.95
C ALA A 221 -12.68 -13.54 -18.21
N ARG A 222 -11.62 -13.23 -19.02
CA ARG A 222 -10.52 -14.17 -19.30
C ARG A 222 -9.34 -14.04 -18.35
N ASP A 223 -9.48 -13.25 -17.25
CA ASP A 223 -8.43 -12.96 -16.27
C ASP A 223 -7.14 -12.35 -16.90
N GLU A 224 -7.30 -11.54 -17.95
CA GLU A 224 -6.22 -10.78 -18.61
C GLU A 224 -6.01 -9.40 -17.96
N ILE A 225 -6.82 -9.05 -16.97
CA ILE A 225 -6.77 -7.80 -16.21
C ILE A 225 -6.70 -8.16 -14.72
N LEU A 226 -5.74 -7.59 -14.01
CA LEU A 226 -5.56 -7.80 -12.58
C LEU A 226 -6.73 -7.23 -11.77
N ARG A 227 -7.31 -8.04 -10.91
CA ARG A 227 -8.38 -7.63 -9.99
C ARG A 227 -7.76 -7.04 -8.71
N PRO A 228 -8.15 -5.84 -8.28
CA PRO A 228 -7.60 -5.20 -7.08
C PRO A 228 -7.67 -6.05 -5.81
N ASP A 229 -8.75 -6.78 -5.61
CA ASP A 229 -8.92 -7.63 -4.42
C ASP A 229 -7.96 -8.83 -4.43
N GLU A 230 -7.67 -9.42 -5.60
CA GLU A 230 -6.69 -10.51 -5.72
C GLU A 230 -5.26 -9.99 -5.46
N ILE A 231 -4.94 -8.79 -5.95
CA ILE A 231 -3.66 -8.14 -5.62
C ILE A 231 -3.58 -7.89 -4.11
N ALA A 232 -4.62 -7.32 -3.50
CA ALA A 232 -4.66 -6.95 -2.09
C ALA A 232 -4.44 -8.15 -1.14
N ARG A 233 -4.91 -9.35 -1.49
CA ARG A 233 -4.64 -10.58 -0.73
C ARG A 233 -3.14 -10.85 -0.56
N ASN A 234 -2.35 -10.55 -1.57
CA ASN A 234 -0.90 -10.71 -1.51
C ASN A 234 -0.24 -9.70 -0.54
N TYR A 235 -0.78 -8.50 -0.40
CA TYR A 235 -0.29 -7.53 0.59
C TYR A 235 -0.54 -8.02 2.02
N VAL A 236 -1.72 -8.55 2.28
CA VAL A 236 -2.06 -9.17 3.58
C VAL A 236 -1.17 -10.38 3.85
N TRP A 237 -0.99 -11.26 2.86
CA TRP A 237 -0.11 -12.41 2.97
C TRP A 237 1.34 -12.03 3.27
N LEU A 238 1.90 -11.01 2.60
CA LEU A 238 3.24 -10.50 2.90
C LEU A 238 3.37 -10.05 4.35
N HIS A 239 2.38 -9.34 4.88
CA HIS A 239 2.40 -8.92 6.28
C HIS A 239 2.40 -10.10 7.26
N GLY A 240 1.66 -11.16 6.94
CA GLY A 240 1.55 -12.36 7.79
C GLY A 240 2.73 -13.32 7.74
N GLN A 241 3.77 -13.06 6.94
CA GLN A 241 4.92 -13.97 6.80
C GLN A 241 5.76 -14.07 8.06
N ALA A 242 6.21 -15.31 8.34
CA ALA A 242 7.17 -15.55 9.41
C ALA A 242 8.53 -14.90 9.10
N ARG A 243 9.22 -14.40 10.11
CA ARG A 243 10.55 -13.76 9.99
C ARG A 243 11.61 -14.64 9.33
N SER A 244 11.48 -15.95 9.42
CA SER A 244 12.39 -16.91 8.81
C SER A 244 12.25 -17.05 7.30
N ALA A 245 11.20 -16.45 6.70
CA ALA A 245 10.86 -16.59 5.27
C ALA A 245 10.18 -15.35 4.71
N TRP A 246 10.78 -14.19 4.90
CA TRP A 246 10.27 -12.94 4.34
C TRP A 246 10.55 -12.81 2.85
N THR A 247 9.53 -12.48 2.08
CA THR A 247 9.63 -12.12 0.67
C THR A 247 10.04 -10.65 0.54
N PHE A 248 11.13 -10.37 -0.16
CA PHE A 248 11.49 -8.99 -0.48
C PHE A 248 10.77 -8.48 -1.72
N GLU A 249 10.71 -9.27 -2.79
CA GLU A 249 10.07 -8.85 -4.05
C GLU A 249 9.07 -9.90 -4.51
N LEU A 250 7.86 -9.45 -4.83
CA LEU A 250 6.78 -10.27 -5.36
C LEU A 250 6.34 -9.69 -6.69
N ASP A 251 6.24 -10.54 -7.70
CA ASP A 251 5.79 -10.20 -9.05
C ASP A 251 4.37 -10.75 -9.28
N LEU A 252 3.43 -9.86 -9.56
CA LEU A 252 2.03 -10.16 -9.82
C LEU A 252 1.67 -9.71 -11.23
N ARG A 253 1.14 -10.64 -12.04
CA ARG A 253 0.73 -10.37 -13.42
C ARG A 253 -0.44 -11.26 -13.82
N PRO A 254 -1.25 -10.85 -14.82
CA PRO A 254 -2.18 -11.77 -15.47
C PRO A 254 -1.43 -12.93 -16.12
N TRP A 255 -2.04 -14.10 -16.18
CA TRP A 255 -1.42 -15.28 -16.82
C TRP A 255 -1.07 -15.06 -18.29
N ALA A 256 -1.79 -14.16 -18.98
CA ALA A 256 -1.60 -13.82 -20.39
C ALA A 256 -0.60 -12.69 -20.64
N GLU A 257 0.00 -12.09 -19.57
CA GLU A 257 0.99 -11.02 -19.72
C GLU A 257 2.26 -11.57 -20.34
N LYS A 258 2.79 -10.84 -21.34
CA LYS A 258 4.04 -11.22 -22.04
C LYS A 258 5.25 -10.69 -21.29
N TRP A 259 6.23 -11.55 -21.17
CA TRP A 259 7.52 -11.23 -20.54
C TRP A 259 8.39 -10.34 -21.44
#